data_5e9267cdaef5587df9b5b6932093e902
#
_entry.id   5e9267cdaef5587df9b5b6932093e902
#
_cell.length_a   1.000
_cell.length_b   1.000
_cell.length_c   1.000
_cell.angle_alpha   90.00
_cell.angle_beta   90.00
_cell.angle_gamma   90.00
#
_symmetry.space_group_name_H-M   'P 1'
#
loop_
_entity.id
_entity.type
_entity.pdbx_description
1 polymer ?
#
loop_
_entity_poly.entity_id
_entity_poly.type
_entity_poly.pdbx_seq_one_letter_code
_entity_poly.pdbx_strand_id
1 'polypeptide(L)' 'MQIALELPEDIAQRVEVAWHDVSRGTLEAVAVEGYREGTLTRSEVGRLLGLSFWETEAFI' A
#
# COMPACT_ATOMS: atom_id res chain seq x y z
N MET A 1 10.60 -2.76 10.59
CA MET A 1 9.74 -3.97 10.65
C MET A 1 9.63 -4.58 9.25
N GLN A 2 9.72 -5.88 9.17
CA GLN A 2 9.52 -6.59 7.91
C GLN A 2 8.32 -7.52 8.06
N ILE A 3 7.50 -7.58 7.03
CA ILE A 3 6.30 -8.40 7.01
C ILE A 3 6.41 -9.36 5.84
N ALA A 4 6.29 -10.66 6.12
CA ALA A 4 6.23 -11.68 5.10
C ALA A 4 4.76 -12.12 4.94
N LEU A 5 4.29 -12.14 3.71
CA LEU A 5 2.93 -12.56 3.40
C LEU A 5 2.98 -13.80 2.53
N GLU A 6 2.15 -14.77 2.86
CA GLU A 6 2.00 -15.97 2.04
C GLU A 6 0.61 -15.99 1.44
N LEU A 7 0.55 -16.16 0.13
CA LEU A 7 -0.71 -16.23 -0.60
C LEU A 7 -0.82 -17.61 -1.26
N PRO A 8 -2.03 -18.19 -1.31
CA PRO A 8 -2.24 -19.38 -2.13
C PRO A 8 -1.80 -19.11 -3.58
N GLU A 9 -1.27 -20.11 -4.24
CA GLU A 9 -0.65 -19.96 -5.56
C GLU A 9 -1.57 -19.31 -6.58
N ASP A 10 -2.83 -19.75 -6.64
CA ASP A 10 -3.79 -19.21 -7.59
C ASP A 10 -4.10 -17.73 -7.33
N ILE A 11 -4.16 -17.35 -6.06
CA ILE A 11 -4.40 -15.96 -5.66
C ILE A 11 -3.17 -15.12 -5.96
N ALA A 12 -1.98 -15.65 -5.65
CA ALA A 12 -0.73 -14.95 -5.93
C ALA A 12 -0.60 -14.62 -7.42
N GLN A 13 -0.95 -15.56 -8.28
CA GLN A 13 -0.88 -15.35 -9.73
C GLN A 13 -1.83 -14.24 -10.18
N ARG A 14 -3.03 -14.20 -9.64
CA ARG A 14 -4.00 -13.15 -9.98
C ARG A 14 -3.53 -11.77 -9.52
N VAL A 15 -2.93 -11.70 -8.34
CA VAL A 15 -2.40 -10.44 -7.81
C VAL A 15 -1.22 -9.98 -8.67
N GLU A 16 -0.32 -10.89 -9.03
CA GLU A 16 0.84 -10.55 -9.87
C GLU A 16 0.44 -10.04 -11.25
N VAL A 17 -0.64 -10.58 -11.80
CA VAL A 17 -1.16 -10.11 -13.10
C VAL A 17 -1.80 -8.73 -12.96
N ALA A 18 -2.57 -8.51 -11.90
CA ALA A 18 -3.30 -7.26 -11.71
C ALA A 18 -2.42 -6.12 -11.25
N TRP A 19 -1.42 -6.41 -10.43
CA TRP A 19 -0.53 -5.40 -9.84
C TRP A 19 0.86 -5.55 -10.46
N HIS A 20 1.31 -4.54 -11.18
CA HIS A 20 2.64 -4.57 -11.79
C HIS A 20 3.75 -4.70 -10.75
N ASP A 21 3.56 -4.10 -9.59
CA ASP A 21 4.51 -4.16 -8.48
C ASP A 21 3.72 -4.56 -7.24
N VAL A 22 3.81 -5.84 -6.87
CA VAL A 22 3.06 -6.39 -5.75
C VAL A 22 3.49 -5.75 -4.42
N SER A 23 4.79 -5.49 -4.26
CA SER A 23 5.29 -4.84 -3.05
C SER A 23 4.70 -3.44 -2.91
N ARG A 24 4.69 -2.67 -3.99
CA ARG A 24 4.12 -1.32 -3.99
C ARG A 24 2.61 -1.37 -3.75
N GLY A 25 1.92 -2.29 -4.40
CA GLY A 25 0.48 -2.46 -4.21
C GLY A 25 0.13 -2.80 -2.77
N THR A 26 0.93 -3.63 -2.13
CA THR A 26 0.75 -3.97 -0.72
C THR A 26 0.94 -2.76 0.18
N LEU A 27 1.98 -1.95 -0.07
CA LEU A 27 2.20 -0.72 0.69
C LEU A 27 1.04 0.25 0.53
N GLU A 28 0.51 0.37 -0.69
CA GLU A 28 -0.63 1.24 -0.94
C GLU A 28 -1.87 0.75 -0.21
N ALA A 29 -2.09 -0.56 -0.16
CA ALA A 29 -3.22 -1.14 0.58
C ALA A 29 -3.09 -0.85 2.07
N VAL A 30 -1.89 -0.97 2.63
CA VAL A 30 -1.64 -0.63 4.03
C VAL A 30 -1.93 0.84 4.28
N ALA A 31 -1.48 1.71 3.37
CA ALA A 31 -1.69 3.15 3.51
C ALA A 31 -3.17 3.51 3.48
N VAL A 32 -3.92 2.94 2.53
CA VAL A 32 -5.35 3.21 2.40
C VAL A 32 -6.11 2.75 3.64
N GLU A 33 -5.89 1.52 4.07
CA GLU A 33 -6.59 0.97 5.23
C GLU A 33 -6.19 1.70 6.52
N GLY A 34 -4.89 1.96 6.68
CA GLY A 34 -4.39 2.67 7.84
C GLY A 34 -4.97 4.08 7.95
N TYR A 35 -5.07 4.78 6.83
CA TYR A 35 -5.66 6.11 6.81
C TYR A 35 -7.16 6.06 7.11
N ARG A 36 -7.85 5.13 6.47
CA ARG A 36 -9.30 4.97 6.65
C ARG A 36 -9.66 4.68 8.11
N GLU A 37 -8.87 3.85 8.78
CA GLU A 37 -9.12 3.47 10.17
C GLU A 37 -8.63 4.51 11.17
N GLY A 38 -7.90 5.52 10.72
CA GLY A 38 -7.33 6.52 11.60
C GLY A 38 -6.02 6.11 12.26
N THR A 39 -5.46 4.96 11.86
CA THR A 39 -4.16 4.51 12.36
C THR A 39 -3.02 5.37 11.83
N LEU A 40 -3.15 5.85 10.58
CA LEU A 40 -2.15 6.66 9.92
C LEU A 40 -2.70 8.04 9.58
N THR A 41 -1.87 9.06 9.75
CA THR A 41 -2.18 10.42 9.30
C THR A 41 -1.82 10.55 7.82
N ARG A 42 -2.25 11.64 7.18
CA ARG A 42 -1.87 11.96 5.80
C ARG A 42 -0.36 12.03 5.65
N SER A 43 0.31 12.69 6.60
CA SER A 43 1.76 12.82 6.58
C SER A 43 2.43 11.44 6.63
N GLU A 44 1.89 10.54 7.44
CA GLU A 44 2.44 9.19 7.55
C GLU A 44 2.20 8.38 6.29
N VAL A 45 1.06 8.54 5.64
CA VAL A 45 0.79 7.91 4.34
C VAL A 45 1.82 8.38 3.31
N GLY A 46 2.07 9.68 3.25
CA GLY A 46 3.06 10.22 2.32
C GLY A 46 4.46 9.67 2.60
N ARG A 47 4.84 9.59 3.87
CA ARG A 47 6.14 9.06 4.26
C ARG A 47 6.26 7.57 3.94
N LEU A 48 5.20 6.80 4.16
CA LEU A 48 5.16 5.38 3.85
C LEU A 48 5.36 5.12 2.36
N LEU A 49 4.72 5.93 1.54
CA LEU A 49 4.72 5.75 0.08
C LEU A 49 5.80 6.57 -0.64
N GLY A 50 6.56 7.40 0.09
CA GLY A 50 7.58 8.25 -0.51
C GLY A 50 6.99 9.34 -1.39
N LEU A 51 5.82 9.86 -1.02
CA LEU A 51 5.12 10.88 -1.80
C LEU A 51 5.34 12.27 -1.23
N SER A 52 5.33 13.27 -2.12
CA SER A 52 5.28 14.67 -1.72
C SER A 52 3.91 14.99 -1.12
N PHE A 53 3.78 16.18 -0.53
CA PHE A 53 2.50 16.66 -0.02
C PHE A 53 1.40 16.59 -1.08
N TRP A 54 1.70 17.11 -2.27
CA TRP A 54 0.73 17.17 -3.35
C TRP A 54 0.36 15.79 -3.89
N GLU A 55 1.36 14.91 -3.98
CA GLU A 55 1.13 13.54 -4.41
C GLU A 55 0.29 12.78 -3.40
N THR A 56 0.53 13.01 -2.11
CA THR A 56 -0.25 12.38 -1.05
C THR A 56 -1.71 12.83 -1.12
N GLU A 57 -1.95 14.13 -1.32
CA GLU A 57 -3.30 14.66 -1.45
C GLU A 57 -4.02 14.05 -2.64
N ALA A 58 -3.31 13.83 -3.75
CA ALA A 58 -3.90 13.20 -4.92
C ALA A 58 -4.18 11.72 -4.70
N PHE A 59 -3.34 11.04 -3.91
CA PHE A 59 -3.51 9.62 -3.59
C PHE A 59 -4.72 9.40 -2.70
N ILE A 60 -4.89 10.24 -1.69
CA ILE A 60 -5.99 10.16 -0.76
C ILE A 60 -7.26 10.74 -1.39
#